data_76778c4eb433c4d2413c18b564f8a52b
#
_entry.id   76778c4eb433c4d2413c18b564f8a52b
#
_cell.length_a   1.000
_cell.length_b   1.000
_cell.length_c   1.000
_cell.angle_alpha   90.00
_cell.angle_beta   90.00
_cell.angle_gamma   90.00
#
_symmetry.space_group_name_H-M   'P 1'
#
loop_
_entity.id
_entity.type
_entity.pdbx_description
1 polymer ?
#
loop_
_entity_poly.entity_id
_entity_poly.type
_entity_poly.pdbx_seq_one_letter_code
_entity_poly.pdbx_strand_id
1 'polypeptide(L)'
;VKLSLDTSSLRQRAAAVQSSAFFTPLPLHIAGVLVLAALNIYLAAHLAFAYGTIHSNNDDALAVQTAQMKAAEIAARPLRGLDLKLAQAENDQSAFYHDRLPTAYSTVAGQLGDLARKNNVRLTRVQYTQTPALNSTPDYGLTQVSMDATLSGDYRPLMQFLNGLERNKSFFLIGGVTLSGQQSGTVNLRMKILTYLRAPGPGEESNTAPASGDTAADATTGAKP
;
A
#
# COMPACT_ATOMS: atom_id res chain seq x y z
N VAL A 1 61.95 60.93 29.79
CA VAL A 1 62.80 60.71 28.65
C VAL A 1 62.07 61.23 27.43
N LYS A 2 62.41 62.40 26.92
CA LYS A 2 61.89 63.00 25.67
C LYS A 2 62.61 62.36 24.53
N LEU A 3 61.94 61.52 23.70
CA LEU A 3 62.44 61.08 22.40
C LEU A 3 62.21 62.26 21.41
N SER A 4 63.23 62.93 21.09
CA SER A 4 63.26 63.91 19.99
C SER A 4 63.41 63.07 18.68
N LEU A 5 62.33 62.92 17.92
CA LEU A 5 62.36 62.40 16.59
C LEU A 5 63.07 63.41 15.68
N ASP A 6 64.29 63.05 15.28
CA ASP A 6 65.07 63.83 14.35
C ASP A 6 64.45 63.79 12.93
N THR A 7 63.65 64.80 12.60
CA THR A 7 62.99 65.00 11.34
C THR A 7 63.90 65.44 10.23
N SER A 8 65.17 65.66 10.50
CA SER A 8 66.14 66.08 9.50
C SER A 8 66.59 64.97 8.57
N SER A 9 66.68 63.74 9.10
CA SER A 9 67.07 62.57 8.33
C SER A 9 66.01 62.08 7.32
N LEU A 10 64.72 62.38 7.62
CA LEU A 10 63.64 62.06 6.73
C LEU A 10 63.48 63.01 5.55
N ARG A 11 63.80 64.30 5.76
CA ARG A 11 63.82 65.32 4.71
C ARG A 11 64.97 65.11 3.73
N GLN A 12 66.17 64.69 4.19
CA GLN A 12 67.31 64.36 3.28
C GLN A 12 67.04 63.11 2.46
N ARG A 13 66.35 62.10 2.95
CA ARG A 13 65.98 60.92 2.20
C ARG A 13 64.89 61.23 1.18
N ALA A 14 63.93 62.08 1.48
CA ALA A 14 62.91 62.50 0.50
C ALA A 14 63.49 63.34 -0.64
N ALA A 15 64.54 64.20 -0.38
CA ALA A 15 65.22 64.95 -1.45
C ALA A 15 66.15 64.14 -2.31
N ALA A 16 66.67 62.98 -1.80
CA ALA A 16 67.51 62.09 -2.59
C ALA A 16 66.73 61.21 -3.55
N VAL A 17 65.42 61.02 -3.32
CA VAL A 17 64.55 60.22 -4.24
C VAL A 17 64.07 61.08 -5.43
N GLN A 18 64.18 62.39 -5.36
CA GLN A 18 63.69 63.36 -6.34
C GLN A 18 64.65 63.59 -7.51
N SER A 19 65.88 63.03 -7.47
CA SER A 19 66.91 63.22 -8.52
C SER A 19 67.26 61.89 -9.28
N SER A 20 66.43 60.89 -9.23
CA SER A 20 66.66 59.71 -10.01
C SER A 20 66.07 59.89 -11.43
N ALA A 21 66.89 59.60 -12.42
CA ALA A 21 66.66 59.71 -13.86
C ALA A 21 65.51 58.91 -14.41
N PHE A 22 64.37 58.84 -13.69
CA PHE A 22 63.15 58.09 -14.09
C PHE A 22 62.21 58.94 -14.94
N PHE A 23 62.50 60.23 -15.16
CA PHE A 23 61.63 61.11 -15.92
C PHE A 23 62.11 61.36 -17.37
N THR A 24 62.99 60.52 -17.91
CA THR A 24 63.18 60.50 -19.34
C THR A 24 61.95 59.82 -19.99
N PRO A 25 61.42 60.34 -21.12
CA PRO A 25 60.18 59.85 -21.71
C PRO A 25 60.21 58.32 -22.06
N LEU A 26 61.39 57.80 -22.35
CA LEU A 26 61.55 56.41 -22.68
C LEU A 26 61.34 55.43 -21.56
N PRO A 27 61.91 55.57 -20.34
CA PRO A 27 61.65 54.65 -19.22
C PRO A 27 60.22 54.78 -18.67
N LEU A 28 59.59 55.94 -18.79
CA LEU A 28 58.21 56.16 -18.36
C LEU A 28 57.24 55.33 -19.26
N HIS A 29 57.49 55.32 -20.56
CA HIS A 29 56.70 54.50 -21.49
C HIS A 29 56.88 53.00 -21.26
N ILE A 30 58.11 52.58 -20.99
CA ILE A 30 58.41 51.17 -20.68
C ILE A 30 57.75 50.77 -19.37
N ALA A 31 57.78 51.61 -18.32
CA ALA A 31 57.09 51.37 -17.08
C ALA A 31 55.56 51.30 -17.26
N GLY A 32 55.00 52.19 -18.07
CA GLY A 32 53.54 52.17 -18.40
C GLY A 32 53.13 50.88 -19.15
N VAL A 33 53.94 50.43 -20.13
CA VAL A 33 53.68 49.17 -20.84
C VAL A 33 53.78 47.95 -19.92
N LEU A 34 54.76 47.94 -19.00
CA LEU A 34 54.88 46.86 -18.02
C LEU A 34 53.69 46.79 -17.06
N VAL A 35 53.23 47.95 -16.58
CA VAL A 35 52.02 47.99 -15.73
C VAL A 35 50.79 47.52 -16.51
N LEU A 36 50.65 47.95 -17.76
CA LEU A 36 49.54 47.54 -18.59
C LEU A 36 49.59 46.02 -18.90
N ALA A 37 50.76 45.48 -19.16
CA ALA A 37 50.97 44.04 -19.38
C ALA A 37 50.67 43.25 -18.11
N ALA A 38 51.15 43.71 -16.97
CA ALA A 38 50.82 43.05 -15.66
C ALA A 38 49.32 43.09 -15.36
N LEU A 39 48.66 44.22 -15.65
CA LEU A 39 47.19 44.33 -15.50
C LEU A 39 46.44 43.38 -16.43
N ASN A 40 46.87 43.26 -17.68
CA ASN A 40 46.26 42.31 -18.63
C ASN A 40 46.46 40.87 -18.20
N ILE A 41 47.65 40.49 -17.73
CA ILE A 41 47.90 39.13 -17.21
C ILE A 41 47.07 38.87 -15.99
N TYR A 42 46.95 39.85 -15.08
CA TYR A 42 46.06 39.71 -13.90
C TYR A 42 44.61 39.54 -14.30
N LEU A 43 44.10 40.35 -15.22
CA LEU A 43 42.72 40.21 -15.74
C LEU A 43 42.48 38.86 -16.44
N ALA A 44 43.42 38.42 -17.26
CA ALA A 44 43.33 37.14 -17.93
C ALA A 44 43.35 35.96 -16.96
N ALA A 45 44.21 36.01 -15.92
CA ALA A 45 44.23 35.00 -14.86
C ALA A 45 42.95 35.02 -14.05
N HIS A 46 42.46 36.20 -13.70
CA HIS A 46 41.19 36.33 -12.96
C HIS A 46 39.98 35.82 -13.77
N LEU A 47 39.98 36.11 -15.06
CA LEU A 47 38.93 35.63 -15.96
C LEU A 47 38.97 34.10 -16.11
N ALA A 48 40.15 33.53 -16.27
CA ALA A 48 40.34 32.07 -16.37
C ALA A 48 39.89 31.35 -15.06
N PHE A 49 40.21 31.95 -13.89
CA PHE A 49 39.75 31.43 -12.59
C PHE A 49 38.23 31.54 -12.46
N ALA A 50 37.64 32.66 -12.86
CA ALA A 50 36.19 32.86 -12.80
C ALA A 50 35.44 31.89 -13.75
N TYR A 51 35.97 31.65 -14.94
CA TYR A 51 35.43 30.65 -15.88
C TYR A 51 35.47 29.23 -15.32
N GLY A 52 36.57 28.87 -14.68
CA GLY A 52 36.71 27.55 -14.04
C GLY A 52 35.71 27.31 -12.92
N THR A 53 35.53 28.30 -12.08
CA THR A 53 34.57 28.19 -10.94
C THR A 53 33.09 28.20 -11.38
N ILE A 54 32.76 28.92 -12.44
CA ILE A 54 31.40 28.94 -12.99
C ILE A 54 31.05 27.61 -13.64
N HIS A 55 31.97 26.97 -14.34
CA HIS A 55 31.74 25.67 -14.99
C HIS A 55 31.56 24.56 -13.93
N SER A 56 32.44 24.50 -12.94
CA SER A 56 32.32 23.48 -11.90
C SER A 56 31.03 23.62 -11.08
N ASN A 57 30.64 24.84 -10.75
CA ASN A 57 29.38 25.08 -10.01
C ASN A 57 28.12 24.73 -10.83
N ASN A 58 28.16 24.93 -12.15
CA ASN A 58 27.06 24.55 -13.02
C ASN A 58 26.96 23.03 -13.18
N ASP A 59 28.09 22.33 -13.29
CA ASP A 59 28.12 20.87 -13.40
C ASP A 59 27.64 20.23 -12.10
N ASP A 60 28.03 20.76 -10.94
CA ASP A 60 27.57 20.30 -9.64
C ASP A 60 26.06 20.57 -9.46
N ALA A 61 25.56 21.74 -9.87
CA ALA A 61 24.15 22.05 -9.83
C ALA A 61 23.32 21.13 -10.73
N LEU A 62 23.80 20.85 -11.94
CA LEU A 62 23.16 19.90 -12.86
C LEU A 62 23.19 18.47 -12.29
N ALA A 63 24.29 18.06 -11.67
CA ALA A 63 24.39 16.74 -11.03
C ALA A 63 23.38 16.60 -9.87
N VAL A 64 23.23 17.62 -9.04
CA VAL A 64 22.23 17.64 -7.97
C VAL A 64 20.80 17.58 -8.53
N GLN A 65 20.50 18.38 -9.55
CA GLN A 65 19.17 18.36 -10.18
C GLN A 65 18.87 17.00 -10.82
N THR A 66 19.83 16.40 -11.53
CA THR A 66 19.63 15.07 -12.13
C THR A 66 19.46 13.98 -11.06
N ALA A 67 20.17 14.08 -9.94
CA ALA A 67 20.01 13.17 -8.82
C ALA A 67 18.61 13.32 -8.18
N GLN A 68 18.14 14.55 -7.99
CA GLN A 68 16.79 14.82 -7.48
C GLN A 68 15.70 14.32 -8.43
N MET A 69 15.86 14.54 -9.74
CA MET A 69 14.90 14.02 -10.73
C MET A 69 14.86 12.49 -10.73
N LYS A 70 16.02 11.82 -10.67
CA LYS A 70 16.09 10.35 -10.55
C LYS A 70 15.48 9.85 -9.26
N ALA A 71 15.73 10.51 -8.14
CA ALA A 71 15.11 10.16 -6.86
C ALA A 71 13.59 10.32 -6.90
N ALA A 72 13.09 11.42 -7.47
CA ALA A 72 11.65 11.65 -7.66
C ALA A 72 11.04 10.60 -8.63
N GLU A 73 11.74 10.24 -9.70
CA GLU A 73 11.29 9.19 -10.61
C GLU A 73 11.21 7.82 -9.94
N ILE A 74 12.21 7.45 -9.14
CA ILE A 74 12.21 6.20 -8.37
C ILE A 74 11.05 6.19 -7.38
N ALA A 75 10.79 7.31 -6.69
CA ALA A 75 9.66 7.45 -5.77
C ALA A 75 8.30 7.41 -6.49
N ALA A 76 8.22 7.91 -7.71
CA ALA A 76 6.99 7.92 -8.51
C ALA A 76 6.71 6.58 -9.23
N ARG A 77 7.72 5.72 -9.42
CA ARG A 77 7.55 4.42 -10.11
C ARG A 77 6.45 3.54 -9.51
N PRO A 78 6.37 3.33 -8.16
CA PRO A 78 5.32 2.51 -7.56
C PRO A 78 3.92 3.13 -7.71
N LEU A 79 3.84 4.45 -7.92
CA LEU A 79 2.57 5.16 -8.10
C LEU A 79 2.08 5.14 -9.56
N ARG A 80 2.95 4.82 -10.52
CA ARG A 80 2.55 4.72 -11.93
C ARG A 80 1.58 3.56 -12.12
N GLY A 81 0.42 3.85 -12.67
CA GLY A 81 -0.64 2.87 -12.90
C GLY A 81 -1.42 2.48 -11.64
N LEU A 82 -1.28 3.22 -10.54
CA LEU A 82 -2.08 3.01 -9.33
C LEU A 82 -3.57 3.18 -9.62
N ASP A 83 -3.93 4.17 -10.44
CA ASP A 83 -5.32 4.41 -10.85
C ASP A 83 -5.93 3.19 -11.57
N LEU A 84 -5.16 2.60 -12.49
CA LEU A 84 -5.60 1.37 -13.19
C LEU A 84 -5.72 0.18 -12.23
N LYS A 85 -4.77 0.05 -11.31
CA LYS A 85 -4.82 -1.01 -10.29
C LYS A 85 -5.96 -0.81 -9.31
N LEU A 86 -6.26 0.43 -8.95
CA LEU A 86 -7.39 0.76 -8.09
C LEU A 86 -8.71 0.42 -8.79
N ALA A 87 -8.89 0.86 -10.02
CA ALA A 87 -10.08 0.51 -10.81
C ALA A 87 -10.22 -1.00 -11.02
N GLN A 88 -9.11 -1.71 -11.23
CA GLN A 88 -9.13 -3.16 -11.30
C GLN A 88 -9.51 -3.79 -9.96
N ALA A 89 -8.96 -3.31 -8.85
CA ALA A 89 -9.29 -3.80 -7.51
C ALA A 89 -10.77 -3.58 -7.16
N GLU A 90 -11.35 -2.45 -7.55
CA GLU A 90 -12.79 -2.17 -7.39
C GLU A 90 -13.65 -3.14 -8.22
N ASN A 91 -13.24 -3.42 -9.46
CA ASN A 91 -13.93 -4.41 -10.31
C ASN A 91 -13.79 -5.82 -9.72
N ASP A 92 -12.60 -6.23 -9.29
CA ASP A 92 -12.35 -7.53 -8.67
C ASP A 92 -13.13 -7.67 -7.35
N GLN A 93 -13.22 -6.60 -6.57
CA GLN A 93 -14.03 -6.56 -5.36
C GLN A 93 -15.52 -6.75 -5.70
N SER A 94 -16.05 -6.00 -6.64
CA SER A 94 -17.46 -6.11 -7.01
C SER A 94 -17.81 -7.49 -7.58
N ALA A 95 -16.94 -8.05 -8.42
CA ALA A 95 -17.07 -9.40 -8.93
C ALA A 95 -17.04 -10.45 -7.81
N PHE A 96 -16.13 -10.32 -6.85
CA PHE A 96 -16.06 -11.20 -5.69
C PHE A 96 -17.37 -11.18 -4.88
N TYR A 97 -17.89 -9.97 -4.58
CA TYR A 97 -19.14 -9.84 -3.84
C TYR A 97 -20.34 -10.43 -4.59
N HIS A 98 -20.43 -10.21 -5.91
CA HIS A 98 -21.53 -10.76 -6.71
C HIS A 98 -21.44 -12.26 -6.93
N ASP A 99 -20.27 -12.76 -7.26
CA ASP A 99 -20.10 -14.14 -7.72
C ASP A 99 -19.89 -15.12 -6.56
N ARG A 100 -19.30 -14.66 -5.46
CA ARG A 100 -18.87 -15.51 -4.36
C ARG A 100 -19.75 -15.44 -3.13
N LEU A 101 -20.43 -14.30 -2.90
CA LEU A 101 -21.26 -14.11 -1.74
C LEU A 101 -22.75 -14.20 -2.10
N PRO A 102 -23.45 -15.26 -1.65
CA PRO A 102 -24.89 -15.39 -1.86
C PRO A 102 -25.67 -14.33 -1.06
N THR A 103 -26.85 -13.97 -1.54
CA THR A 103 -27.79 -13.07 -0.86
C THR A 103 -28.74 -13.81 0.06
N ALA A 104 -29.03 -15.05 -0.27
CA ALA A 104 -30.03 -15.85 0.44
C ALA A 104 -29.41 -17.06 1.12
N TYR A 105 -29.85 -17.28 2.35
CA TYR A 105 -29.53 -18.48 3.11
C TYR A 105 -29.94 -19.78 2.41
N SER A 106 -31.11 -19.78 1.75
CA SER A 106 -31.62 -20.93 1.00
C SER A 106 -30.67 -21.38 -0.10
N THR A 107 -29.98 -20.45 -0.74
CA THR A 107 -28.96 -20.75 -1.76
C THR A 107 -27.78 -21.53 -1.15
N VAL A 108 -27.32 -21.12 0.02
CA VAL A 108 -26.23 -21.79 0.74
C VAL A 108 -26.64 -23.21 1.14
N ALA A 109 -27.82 -23.35 1.71
CA ALA A 109 -28.37 -24.64 2.14
C ALA A 109 -28.59 -25.58 0.93
N GLY A 110 -29.13 -25.06 -0.16
CA GLY A 110 -29.30 -25.78 -1.41
C GLY A 110 -27.98 -26.32 -1.98
N GLN A 111 -26.98 -25.46 -2.09
CA GLN A 111 -25.64 -25.86 -2.59
C GLN A 111 -24.98 -26.94 -1.73
N LEU A 112 -25.10 -26.83 -0.40
CA LEU A 112 -24.58 -27.85 0.52
C LEU A 112 -25.30 -29.19 0.34
N GLY A 113 -26.64 -29.17 0.20
CA GLY A 113 -27.45 -30.34 -0.05
C GLY A 113 -27.16 -31.00 -1.42
N ASP A 114 -26.99 -30.20 -2.45
CA ASP A 114 -26.64 -30.68 -3.79
C ASP A 114 -25.27 -31.33 -3.82
N LEU A 115 -24.31 -30.71 -3.15
CA LEU A 115 -22.96 -31.25 -3.02
C LEU A 115 -22.95 -32.58 -2.27
N ALA A 116 -23.74 -32.69 -1.19
CA ALA A 116 -23.89 -33.94 -0.44
C ALA A 116 -24.50 -35.03 -1.30
N ARG A 117 -25.59 -34.74 -2.02
CA ARG A 117 -26.26 -35.69 -2.94
C ARG A 117 -25.32 -36.15 -4.07
N LYS A 118 -24.60 -35.19 -4.68
CA LYS A 118 -23.66 -35.48 -5.77
C LYS A 118 -22.56 -36.47 -5.37
N ASN A 119 -22.12 -36.40 -4.14
CA ASN A 119 -21.07 -37.26 -3.60
C ASN A 119 -21.61 -38.47 -2.82
N ASN A 120 -22.93 -38.75 -2.85
CA ASN A 120 -23.55 -39.82 -2.09
C ASN A 120 -23.26 -39.81 -0.61
N VAL A 121 -23.20 -38.62 -0.03
CA VAL A 121 -22.99 -38.37 1.40
C VAL A 121 -24.34 -38.03 2.03
N ARG A 122 -24.64 -38.63 3.18
CA ARG A 122 -25.86 -38.32 3.92
C ARG A 122 -25.60 -37.16 4.86
N LEU A 123 -26.30 -36.07 4.64
CA LEU A 123 -26.34 -34.94 5.56
C LEU A 123 -27.33 -35.27 6.69
N THR A 124 -26.83 -35.52 7.90
CA THR A 124 -27.63 -35.98 9.04
C THR A 124 -28.18 -34.80 9.83
N ARG A 125 -27.38 -33.79 10.05
CA ARG A 125 -27.78 -32.60 10.83
C ARG A 125 -27.03 -31.39 10.35
N VAL A 126 -27.70 -30.24 10.26
CA VAL A 126 -27.08 -28.93 10.05
C VAL A 126 -27.73 -27.95 11.00
N GLN A 127 -26.91 -27.26 11.74
CA GLN A 127 -27.33 -26.14 12.60
C GLN A 127 -26.73 -24.85 12.05
N TYR A 128 -27.49 -23.78 12.06
CA TYR A 128 -27.09 -22.51 11.48
C TYR A 128 -27.20 -21.42 12.55
N THR A 129 -26.19 -20.59 12.62
CA THR A 129 -26.16 -19.42 13.48
C THR A 129 -25.74 -18.22 12.63
N GLN A 130 -26.54 -17.16 12.71
CA GLN A 130 -26.26 -15.92 11.99
C GLN A 130 -25.74 -14.87 12.97
N THR A 131 -24.68 -14.20 12.61
CA THR A 131 -24.10 -13.09 13.36
C THR A 131 -23.70 -11.98 12.41
N PRO A 132 -23.87 -10.69 12.77
CA PRO A 132 -23.32 -9.60 11.97
C PRO A 132 -21.81 -9.78 11.80
N ALA A 133 -21.30 -9.65 10.57
CA ALA A 133 -19.89 -9.92 10.29
C ALA A 133 -18.95 -8.84 10.84
N LEU A 134 -19.43 -7.60 10.94
CA LEU A 134 -18.68 -6.44 11.43
C LEU A 134 -19.59 -5.57 12.29
N ASN A 135 -19.17 -5.33 13.50
CA ASN A 135 -19.98 -4.62 14.51
C ASN A 135 -20.18 -3.11 14.24
N SER A 136 -19.66 -2.55 13.13
CA SER A 136 -19.51 -1.09 13.10
C SER A 136 -19.68 -0.40 11.75
N THR A 137 -19.94 -1.08 10.64
CA THR A 137 -20.09 -0.38 9.36
C THR A 137 -21.37 -0.82 8.65
N PRO A 138 -22.37 0.07 8.58
CA PRO A 138 -23.62 -0.19 7.84
C PRO A 138 -23.43 -0.43 6.34
N ASP A 139 -22.30 0.01 5.78
CA ASP A 139 -22.12 0.10 4.35
C ASP A 139 -21.92 -1.23 3.62
N TYR A 140 -21.54 -2.29 4.31
CA TYR A 140 -21.31 -3.59 3.64
C TYR A 140 -22.36 -4.64 3.92
N GLY A 141 -23.26 -4.45 4.89
CA GLY A 141 -24.40 -5.32 5.15
C GLY A 141 -24.11 -6.83 5.17
N LEU A 142 -22.88 -7.22 5.58
CA LEU A 142 -22.45 -8.61 5.58
C LEU A 142 -22.97 -9.32 6.84
N THR A 143 -23.62 -10.47 6.63
CA THR A 143 -24.04 -11.38 7.70
C THR A 143 -23.19 -12.64 7.64
N GLN A 144 -22.51 -12.97 8.72
CA GLN A 144 -21.79 -14.23 8.86
C GLN A 144 -22.76 -15.35 9.20
N VAL A 145 -22.68 -16.45 8.46
CA VAL A 145 -23.44 -17.66 8.76
C VAL A 145 -22.46 -18.76 9.15
N SER A 146 -22.55 -19.21 10.39
CA SER A 146 -21.83 -20.38 10.89
C SER A 146 -22.73 -21.59 10.80
N MET A 147 -22.23 -22.67 10.22
CA MET A 147 -22.95 -23.93 10.02
C MET A 147 -22.17 -25.06 10.69
N ASP A 148 -22.82 -25.76 11.60
CA ASP A 148 -22.33 -27.00 12.17
C ASP A 148 -23.02 -28.16 11.49
N ALA A 149 -22.30 -28.85 10.57
CA ALA A 149 -22.81 -29.93 9.76
C ALA A 149 -22.28 -31.28 10.22
N THR A 150 -23.17 -32.28 10.28
CA THR A 150 -22.82 -33.67 10.53
C THR A 150 -23.23 -34.48 9.31
N LEU A 151 -22.26 -35.17 8.72
CA LEU A 151 -22.43 -36.00 7.54
C LEU A 151 -22.00 -37.42 7.85
N SER A 152 -22.62 -38.39 7.19
CA SER A 152 -22.25 -39.79 7.30
C SER A 152 -22.11 -40.42 5.93
N GLY A 153 -21.16 -41.32 5.76
CA GLY A 153 -20.88 -42.01 4.52
C GLY A 153 -19.55 -42.71 4.54
N ASP A 154 -19.15 -43.25 3.40
CA ASP A 154 -17.80 -43.82 3.26
C ASP A 154 -16.73 -42.74 3.21
N TYR A 155 -15.51 -43.07 3.60
CA TYR A 155 -14.40 -42.12 3.68
C TYR A 155 -14.16 -41.37 2.34
N ARG A 156 -14.11 -42.11 1.22
CA ARG A 156 -13.82 -41.51 -0.10
C ARG A 156 -14.88 -40.50 -0.56
N PRO A 157 -16.17 -40.78 -0.52
CA PRO A 157 -17.26 -39.83 -0.74
C PRO A 157 -17.18 -38.58 0.17
N LEU A 158 -16.87 -38.76 1.44
CA LEU A 158 -16.71 -37.63 2.37
C LEU A 158 -15.54 -36.73 1.98
N MET A 159 -14.41 -37.27 1.56
CA MET A 159 -13.27 -36.49 1.07
C MET A 159 -13.57 -35.79 -0.26
N GLN A 160 -14.33 -36.41 -1.14
CA GLN A 160 -14.80 -35.77 -2.38
C GLN A 160 -15.77 -34.62 -2.09
N PHE A 161 -16.65 -34.79 -1.12
CA PHE A 161 -17.53 -33.73 -0.64
C PHE A 161 -16.73 -32.55 -0.09
N LEU A 162 -15.74 -32.80 0.76
CA LEU A 162 -14.88 -31.77 1.34
C LEU A 162 -14.13 -30.96 0.25
N ASN A 163 -13.50 -31.67 -0.68
CA ASN A 163 -12.81 -31.05 -1.80
C ASN A 163 -13.79 -30.27 -2.73
N GLY A 164 -15.00 -30.81 -2.91
CA GLY A 164 -16.06 -30.13 -3.66
C GLY A 164 -16.53 -28.84 -2.98
N LEU A 165 -16.56 -28.82 -1.65
CA LEU A 165 -16.91 -27.64 -0.87
C LEU A 165 -15.83 -26.56 -0.98
N GLU A 166 -14.55 -26.91 -0.89
CA GLU A 166 -13.43 -25.99 -1.06
C GLU A 166 -13.36 -25.36 -2.45
N ARG A 167 -13.79 -26.11 -3.47
CA ARG A 167 -13.81 -25.65 -4.86
C ARG A 167 -15.14 -25.03 -5.30
N ASN A 168 -16.05 -24.81 -4.36
CA ASN A 168 -17.35 -24.23 -4.71
C ASN A 168 -17.18 -22.78 -5.20
N LYS A 169 -18.12 -22.35 -6.05
CA LYS A 169 -18.20 -20.94 -6.47
C LYS A 169 -18.50 -20.02 -5.30
N SER A 170 -19.43 -20.40 -4.44
CA SER A 170 -19.72 -19.64 -3.22
C SER A 170 -18.59 -19.78 -2.21
N PHE A 171 -18.34 -18.70 -1.49
CA PHE A 171 -17.28 -18.63 -0.50
C PHE A 171 -17.65 -19.44 0.74
N PHE A 172 -16.94 -20.54 0.98
CA PHE A 172 -17.03 -21.36 2.18
C PHE A 172 -15.66 -21.42 2.87
N LEU A 173 -15.66 -21.17 4.16
CA LEU A 173 -14.49 -21.29 5.00
C LEU A 173 -14.69 -22.47 5.96
N ILE A 174 -13.81 -23.44 5.93
CA ILE A 174 -13.83 -24.61 6.80
C ILE A 174 -13.09 -24.25 8.09
N GLY A 175 -13.81 -24.08 9.20
CA GLY A 175 -13.26 -23.74 10.50
C GLY A 175 -12.76 -24.92 11.32
N GLY A 176 -13.28 -26.12 11.06
CA GLY A 176 -12.86 -27.32 11.76
C GLY A 176 -13.50 -28.56 11.18
N VAL A 177 -12.79 -29.69 11.23
CA VAL A 177 -13.21 -30.97 10.71
C VAL A 177 -12.85 -32.05 11.73
N THR A 178 -13.80 -32.91 12.09
CA THR A 178 -13.61 -34.05 12.98
C THR A 178 -14.20 -35.28 12.30
N LEU A 179 -13.39 -36.32 12.11
CA LEU A 179 -13.83 -37.62 11.62
C LEU A 179 -13.88 -38.63 12.77
N SER A 180 -14.97 -39.39 12.81
CA SER A 180 -15.11 -40.52 13.73
C SER A 180 -15.58 -41.75 12.96
N GLY A 181 -14.80 -42.83 13.03
CA GLY A 181 -15.18 -44.09 12.42
C GLY A 181 -16.20 -44.82 13.26
N GLN A 182 -17.11 -45.55 12.60
CA GLN A 182 -18.04 -46.49 13.22
C GLN A 182 -17.64 -47.93 12.91
N GLN A 183 -18.00 -48.85 13.78
CA GLN A 183 -17.70 -50.28 13.61
C GLN A 183 -18.35 -50.86 12.35
N SER A 184 -19.37 -50.21 11.80
CA SER A 184 -20.05 -50.56 10.56
C SER A 184 -19.31 -50.22 9.27
N GLY A 185 -18.12 -49.66 9.36
CA GLY A 185 -17.35 -49.17 8.20
C GLY A 185 -17.75 -47.76 7.70
N THR A 186 -18.86 -47.22 8.18
CA THR A 186 -19.26 -45.85 7.90
C THR A 186 -18.47 -44.84 8.75
N VAL A 187 -18.22 -43.68 8.20
CA VAL A 187 -17.51 -42.61 8.87
C VAL A 187 -18.48 -41.44 9.12
N ASN A 188 -18.45 -40.89 10.30
CA ASN A 188 -19.12 -39.60 10.59
C ASN A 188 -18.13 -38.46 10.48
N LEU A 189 -18.49 -37.48 9.67
CA LEU A 189 -17.79 -36.24 9.52
C LEU A 189 -18.58 -35.14 10.21
N ARG A 190 -17.98 -34.51 11.23
CA ARG A 190 -18.50 -33.27 11.81
C ARG A 190 -17.63 -32.13 11.36
N MET A 191 -18.24 -31.07 10.82
CA MET A 191 -17.51 -29.95 10.31
C MET A 191 -18.19 -28.63 10.65
N LYS A 192 -17.37 -27.62 10.91
CA LYS A 192 -17.80 -26.24 11.06
C LYS A 192 -17.46 -25.47 9.81
N ILE A 193 -18.49 -24.90 9.18
CA ILE A 193 -18.38 -24.13 7.94
C ILE A 193 -18.82 -22.70 8.25
N LEU A 194 -18.09 -21.74 7.73
CA LEU A 194 -18.47 -20.32 7.77
C LEU A 194 -18.68 -19.83 6.34
N THR A 195 -19.67 -18.99 6.16
CA THR A 195 -19.92 -18.26 4.92
C THR A 195 -20.44 -16.86 5.25
N TYR A 196 -20.47 -16.02 4.25
CA TYR A 196 -20.97 -14.66 4.41
C TYR A 196 -22.10 -14.43 3.41
N LEU A 197 -23.17 -13.82 3.89
CA LEU A 197 -24.27 -13.36 3.05
C LEU A 197 -24.09 -11.85 2.85
N ARG A 198 -24.25 -11.40 1.62
CA ARG A 198 -24.32 -9.96 1.31
C ARG A 198 -25.76 -9.45 1.42
N ALA A 199 -25.92 -8.18 1.69
CA ALA A 199 -27.23 -7.55 1.57
C ALA A 199 -27.75 -7.67 0.12
N PRO A 200 -29.05 -7.98 -0.08
CA PRO A 200 -29.63 -8.03 -1.41
C PRO A 200 -29.60 -6.63 -2.03
N GLY A 201 -29.23 -6.58 -3.32
CA GLY A 201 -29.37 -5.38 -4.11
C GLY A 201 -30.82 -5.05 -4.43
N PRO A 202 -31.10 -3.85 -5.01
CA PRO A 202 -32.43 -3.50 -5.46
C PRO A 202 -32.94 -4.51 -6.48
N GLY A 203 -33.99 -5.27 -6.15
CA GLY A 203 -34.60 -6.29 -7.02
C GLY A 203 -34.14 -7.71 -6.76
N GLU A 204 -33.26 -7.98 -5.80
CA GLU A 204 -32.89 -9.32 -5.39
C GLU A 204 -33.75 -9.76 -4.16
N GLU A 205 -34.23 -11.01 -4.17
CA GLU A 205 -35.01 -11.53 -3.06
C GLU A 205 -34.12 -11.78 -1.84
N SER A 206 -34.46 -11.14 -0.72
CA SER A 206 -33.89 -11.46 0.59
C SER A 206 -34.70 -12.57 1.24
N ASN A 207 -34.20 -13.78 1.21
CA ASN A 207 -34.80 -14.87 1.97
C ASN A 207 -34.11 -14.91 3.35
N THR A 208 -34.61 -14.08 4.25
CA THR A 208 -34.20 -14.12 5.66
C THR A 208 -34.65 -15.47 6.21
N ALA A 209 -33.74 -16.29 6.72
CA ALA A 209 -34.09 -17.52 7.41
C ALA A 209 -35.10 -17.16 8.54
N PRO A 210 -36.11 -18.00 8.78
CA PRO A 210 -36.98 -17.79 9.91
C PRO A 210 -36.09 -17.71 11.17
N ALA A 211 -36.17 -16.59 11.90
CA ALA A 211 -35.60 -16.50 13.22
C ALA A 211 -36.06 -17.75 13.97
N SER A 212 -35.15 -18.42 14.65
CA SER A 212 -35.46 -19.58 15.50
C SER A 212 -36.45 -19.12 16.54
N GLY A 213 -37.72 -19.10 16.15
CA GLY A 213 -38.81 -18.78 17.03
C GLY A 213 -39.06 -20.01 17.89
N ASP A 214 -38.68 -19.91 19.13
CA ASP A 214 -39.29 -20.66 20.23
C ASP A 214 -40.78 -20.32 20.23
N THR A 215 -41.57 -21.05 19.47
CA THR A 215 -43.00 -21.06 19.62
C THR A 215 -43.30 -22.17 20.62
N ALA A 216 -43.08 -21.86 21.88
CA ALA A 216 -43.77 -22.54 22.94
C ALA A 216 -45.27 -22.29 22.74
N ALA A 217 -45.96 -23.33 22.30
CA ALA A 217 -47.40 -23.35 22.23
C ALA A 217 -47.96 -23.20 23.64
N ASP A 218 -48.48 -22.04 23.96
CA ASP A 218 -49.40 -21.86 25.07
C ASP A 218 -50.82 -22.30 24.60
N ALA A 219 -51.10 -23.56 24.77
CA ALA A 219 -52.45 -24.10 24.67
C ALA A 219 -53.04 -24.22 26.07
N THR A 220 -53.46 -23.09 26.64
CA THR A 220 -54.28 -23.14 27.85
C THR A 220 -55.75 -22.98 27.47
N THR A 221 -56.36 -24.09 27.33
CA THR A 221 -57.74 -24.52 27.63
C THR A 221 -58.51 -23.54 28.46
N GLY A 222 -59.48 -22.89 27.86
CA GLY A 222 -60.64 -22.32 28.58
C GLY A 222 -61.70 -23.37 28.77
N ALA A 223 -61.82 -23.90 29.94
CA ALA A 223 -62.98 -24.65 30.34
C ALA A 223 -63.96 -23.74 31.11
N LYS A 224 -65.15 -23.75 30.65
CA LYS A 224 -66.34 -23.19 31.35
C LYS A 224 -67.09 -24.31 32.00
N PRO A 225 -67.85 -23.98 33.08
CA PRO A 225 -69.24 -24.34 33.15
C PRO A 225 -70.16 -23.15 33.04
#